data_b385db83b569f7a7b11374cf8a069ef9
#
_entry.id   b385db83b569f7a7b11374cf8a069ef9
#
_cell.length_a   1.000
_cell.length_b   1.000
_cell.length_c   1.000
_cell.angle_alpha   90.00
_cell.angle_beta   90.00
_cell.angle_gamma   90.00
#
_symmetry.space_group_name_H-M   'P 1'
#
loop_
_entity.id
_entity.type
_entity.pdbx_description
1 polymer ?
#
loop_
_entity_poly.entity_id
_entity_poly.type
_entity_poly.pdbx_seq_one_letter_code
_entity_poly.pdbx_strand_id
1 'polypeptide(L)'
;CLAYTFERFAFYGSKPLLALYLTTAVAQGGLGISEVDAAPIAAALTSLTYLAPIAGGWICDRWFGARYAVTLGCILMGLGYIIGWKSTSVAMVWAMIAVVSIGTAFFKGNLAAIIGRLFDDQSVLDSAFSIQYSFVNIGSFFGSMICGVLYMNQFAKGEVLGFRQVFLF
;
A
#
# COMPACT_ATOMS: atom_id res chain seq x y z
N CYS A 1 -16.02 -1.08 -3.46
CA CYS A 1 -15.65 -0.81 -2.05
C CYS A 1 -14.63 -1.82 -1.54
N LEU A 2 -14.85 -3.15 -1.63
CA LEU A 2 -13.94 -4.18 -1.10
C LEU A 2 -12.49 -4.05 -1.60
N ALA A 3 -12.28 -3.84 -2.90
CA ALA A 3 -10.93 -3.66 -3.44
C ALA A 3 -10.19 -2.49 -2.78
N TYR A 4 -10.91 -1.42 -2.44
CA TYR A 4 -10.33 -0.29 -1.73
C TYR A 4 -9.99 -0.63 -0.27
N THR A 5 -10.81 -1.45 0.38
CA THR A 5 -10.53 -1.96 1.75
C THR A 5 -9.24 -2.75 1.78
N PHE A 6 -9.05 -3.69 0.85
CA PHE A 6 -7.84 -4.49 0.78
C PHE A 6 -6.60 -3.65 0.46
N GLU A 7 -6.72 -2.70 -0.45
CA GLU A 7 -5.63 -1.78 -0.76
C GLU A 7 -5.25 -0.93 0.46
N ARG A 8 -6.25 -0.39 1.17
CA ARG A 8 -6.01 0.35 2.40
C ARG A 8 -5.44 -0.52 3.51
N PHE A 9 -5.93 -1.74 3.66
CA PHE A 9 -5.39 -2.72 4.59
C PHE A 9 -3.89 -2.94 4.35
N ALA A 10 -3.50 -3.25 3.11
CA ALA A 10 -2.10 -3.48 2.74
C ALA A 10 -1.23 -2.22 2.97
N PHE A 11 -1.70 -1.05 2.57
CA PHE A 11 -0.96 0.20 2.72
C PHE A 11 -0.76 0.59 4.18
N TYR A 12 -1.84 0.62 4.98
CA TYR A 12 -1.74 1.01 6.40
C TYR A 12 -1.13 -0.07 7.28
N GLY A 13 -1.20 -1.33 6.87
CA GLY A 13 -0.46 -2.42 7.50
C GLY A 13 1.04 -2.32 7.25
N SER A 14 1.45 -2.08 6.02
CA SER A 14 2.87 -2.02 5.64
C SER A 14 3.57 -0.72 6.05
N LYS A 15 2.88 0.40 6.09
CA LYS A 15 3.46 1.73 6.35
C LYS A 15 4.23 1.82 7.69
N PRO A 16 3.63 1.52 8.86
CA PRO A 16 4.36 1.57 10.13
C PRO A 16 5.44 0.48 10.20
N LEU A 17 5.18 -0.69 9.62
CA LEU A 17 6.13 -1.80 9.64
C LEU A 17 7.36 -1.54 8.78
N LEU A 18 7.23 -0.77 7.70
CA LEU A 18 8.39 -0.39 6.88
C LEU A 18 9.41 0.40 7.69
N ALA A 19 8.96 1.38 8.47
CA ALA A 19 9.86 2.16 9.33
C ALA A 19 10.57 1.27 10.36
N LEU A 20 9.83 0.40 11.03
CA LEU A 20 10.36 -0.57 11.98
C LEU A 20 11.33 -1.56 11.30
N TYR A 21 10.98 -2.08 10.14
CA TYR A 21 11.84 -2.99 9.38
C TYR A 21 13.18 -2.35 9.00
N LEU A 22 13.18 -1.08 8.65
CA LEU A 22 14.39 -0.35 8.29
C LEU A 22 15.31 -0.14 9.49
N THR A 23 14.77 0.21 10.66
CA THR A 23 15.56 0.59 11.85
C THR A 23 15.90 -0.56 12.78
N THR A 24 15.09 -1.63 12.79
CA THR A 24 15.34 -2.80 13.64
C THR A 24 16.66 -3.48 13.28
N ALA A 25 17.39 -3.96 14.29
CA ALA A 25 18.67 -4.64 14.13
C ALA A 25 18.58 -5.85 13.20
N VAL A 26 19.63 -6.10 12.42
CA VAL A 26 19.70 -7.22 11.46
C VAL A 26 19.50 -8.56 12.17
N ALA A 27 20.00 -8.72 13.39
CA ALA A 27 19.82 -9.93 14.20
C ALA A 27 18.34 -10.22 14.51
N GLN A 28 17.50 -9.17 14.55
CA GLN A 28 16.06 -9.26 14.80
C GLN A 28 15.22 -9.24 13.50
N GLY A 29 15.85 -9.37 12.34
CA GLY A 29 15.18 -9.45 11.04
C GLY A 29 14.93 -8.12 10.33
N GLY A 30 15.44 -7.00 10.85
CA GLY A 30 15.42 -5.69 10.21
C GLY A 30 16.62 -5.44 9.30
N LEU A 31 16.76 -4.21 8.79
CA LEU A 31 17.93 -3.77 7.99
C LEU A 31 18.98 -3.02 8.79
N GLY A 32 18.68 -2.60 10.03
CA GLY A 32 19.63 -1.98 10.95
C GLY A 32 20.17 -0.64 10.50
N ILE A 33 19.44 0.12 9.70
CA ILE A 33 19.85 1.46 9.27
C ILE A 33 19.47 2.52 10.31
N SER A 34 20.15 3.65 10.30
CA SER A 34 19.87 4.75 11.22
C SER A 34 18.46 5.31 11.04
N GLU A 35 17.84 5.82 12.10
CA GLU A 35 16.53 6.48 12.01
C GLU A 35 16.53 7.67 11.05
N VAL A 36 17.66 8.38 10.96
CA VAL A 36 17.84 9.54 10.07
C VAL A 36 17.75 9.11 8.59
N ASP A 37 18.33 7.95 8.25
CA ASP A 37 18.31 7.41 6.89
C ASP A 37 17.00 6.68 6.59
N ALA A 38 16.36 6.07 7.59
CA ALA A 38 15.10 5.36 7.46
C ALA A 38 13.91 6.29 7.24
N ALA A 39 13.90 7.45 7.91
CA ALA A 39 12.80 8.40 7.86
C ALA A 39 12.44 8.87 6.42
N PRO A 40 13.39 9.31 5.57
CA PRO A 40 13.07 9.69 4.20
C PRO A 40 12.58 8.53 3.34
N ILE A 41 13.06 7.30 3.57
CA ILE A 41 12.60 6.11 2.85
C ILE A 41 11.14 5.80 3.21
N ALA A 42 10.80 5.80 4.49
CA ALA A 42 9.44 5.59 4.96
C ALA A 42 8.49 6.71 4.50
N ALA A 43 8.96 7.96 4.49
CA ALA A 43 8.22 9.11 3.98
C ALA A 43 7.99 9.01 2.47
N ALA A 44 8.94 8.48 1.70
CA ALA A 44 8.82 8.31 0.25
C ALA A 44 7.66 7.38 -0.12
N LEU A 45 7.44 6.28 0.60
CA LEU A 45 6.28 5.41 0.39
C LEU A 45 4.97 6.21 0.48
N THR A 46 4.84 7.04 1.49
CA THR A 46 3.64 7.85 1.68
C THR A 46 3.51 8.93 0.60
N SER A 47 4.56 9.71 0.40
CA SER A 47 4.56 10.84 -0.54
C SER A 47 4.28 10.39 -1.97
N LEU A 48 4.98 9.36 -2.45
CA LEU A 48 4.79 8.82 -3.79
C LEU A 48 3.40 8.21 -3.98
N THR A 49 2.88 7.50 -2.98
CA THR A 49 1.53 6.92 -3.02
C THR A 49 0.42 7.98 -3.11
N TYR A 50 0.65 9.20 -2.62
CA TYR A 50 -0.29 10.31 -2.76
C TYR A 50 -0.06 11.16 -4.01
N LEU A 51 1.17 11.30 -4.49
CA LEU A 51 1.49 12.10 -5.67
C LEU A 51 1.30 11.32 -6.98
N ALA A 52 1.66 10.05 -7.00
CA ALA A 52 1.62 9.23 -8.20
C ALA A 52 0.22 9.09 -8.84
N PRO A 53 -0.93 9.08 -8.11
CA PRO A 53 -2.26 9.03 -8.72
C PRO A 53 -2.58 10.20 -9.64
N ILE A 54 -1.95 11.36 -9.47
CA ILE A 54 -2.14 12.52 -10.35
C ILE A 54 -1.64 12.19 -11.76
N ALA A 55 -0.43 11.65 -11.86
CA ALA A 55 0.14 11.22 -13.15
C ALA A 55 -0.53 9.95 -13.69
N GLY A 56 -0.83 8.99 -12.80
CA GLY A 56 -1.45 7.72 -13.16
C GLY A 56 -2.85 7.87 -13.74
N GLY A 57 -3.68 8.76 -13.19
CA GLY A 57 -5.00 9.08 -13.73
C GLY A 57 -4.91 9.62 -15.17
N TRP A 58 -4.04 10.60 -15.38
CA TRP A 58 -3.85 11.21 -16.71
C TRP A 58 -3.38 10.20 -17.78
N ILE A 59 -2.42 9.33 -17.43
CA ILE A 59 -1.92 8.29 -18.34
C ILE A 59 -3.04 7.30 -18.69
N CYS A 60 -3.81 6.88 -17.70
CA CYS A 60 -4.85 5.87 -17.88
C CYS A 60 -6.03 6.38 -18.68
N ASP A 61 -6.46 7.62 -18.47
CA ASP A 61 -7.56 8.22 -19.21
C ASP A 61 -7.26 8.31 -20.72
N ARG A 62 -5.96 8.44 -21.06
CA ARG A 62 -5.51 8.58 -22.44
C ARG A 62 -5.29 7.24 -23.16
N TRP A 63 -4.82 6.19 -22.44
CA TRP A 63 -4.22 5.00 -23.09
C TRP A 63 -4.92 3.68 -22.76
N PHE A 64 -5.41 3.48 -21.54
CA PHE A 64 -5.83 2.16 -21.07
C PHE A 64 -7.29 2.02 -20.67
N GLY A 65 -7.96 3.11 -20.36
CA GLY A 65 -9.29 3.09 -19.75
C GLY A 65 -9.26 2.63 -18.27
N ALA A 66 -10.19 3.20 -17.49
CA ALA A 66 -10.18 3.06 -16.02
C ALA A 66 -10.25 1.61 -15.52
N ARG A 67 -10.98 0.74 -16.21
CA ARG A 67 -11.17 -0.67 -15.79
C ARG A 67 -9.86 -1.47 -15.83
N TYR A 68 -9.13 -1.36 -16.94
CA TYR A 68 -7.85 -2.06 -17.10
C TYR A 68 -6.78 -1.47 -16.21
N ALA A 69 -6.81 -0.15 -16.01
CA ALA A 69 -5.90 0.54 -15.12
C ALA A 69 -6.02 0.06 -13.66
N VAL A 70 -7.24 -0.11 -13.14
CA VAL A 70 -7.48 -0.64 -11.79
C VAL A 70 -6.91 -2.06 -11.66
N THR A 71 -7.14 -2.93 -12.64
CA THR A 71 -6.62 -4.30 -12.61
C THR A 71 -5.09 -4.32 -12.66
N LEU A 72 -4.48 -3.54 -13.55
CA LEU A 72 -3.02 -3.40 -13.64
C LEU A 72 -2.44 -2.85 -12.33
N GLY A 73 -3.11 -1.85 -11.73
CA GLY A 73 -2.74 -1.30 -10.44
C GLY A 73 -2.70 -2.34 -9.32
N CYS A 74 -3.73 -3.21 -9.24
CA CYS A 74 -3.76 -4.30 -8.27
C CYS A 74 -2.60 -5.29 -8.47
N ILE A 75 -2.32 -5.68 -9.72
CA ILE A 75 -1.21 -6.59 -10.05
C ILE A 75 0.13 -5.98 -9.66
N LEU A 76 0.37 -4.71 -10.01
CA LEU A 76 1.62 -4.02 -9.67
C LEU A 76 1.79 -3.87 -8.16
N MET A 77 0.74 -3.52 -7.41
CA MET A 77 0.83 -3.46 -5.95
C MET A 77 1.18 -4.83 -5.36
N GLY A 78 0.53 -5.90 -5.82
CA GLY A 78 0.86 -7.26 -5.40
C GLY A 78 2.31 -7.63 -5.67
N LEU A 79 2.84 -7.33 -6.87
CA LEU A 79 4.25 -7.54 -7.21
C LEU A 79 5.18 -6.70 -6.32
N GLY A 80 4.83 -5.45 -6.03
CA GLY A 80 5.58 -4.59 -5.13
C GLY A 80 5.68 -5.17 -3.72
N TYR A 81 4.60 -5.68 -3.16
CA TYR A 81 4.62 -6.33 -1.85
C TYR A 81 5.38 -7.67 -1.86
N ILE A 82 5.37 -8.43 -2.96
CA ILE A 82 6.23 -9.61 -3.12
C ILE A 82 7.72 -9.22 -3.12
N ILE A 83 8.10 -8.10 -3.75
CA ILE A 83 9.45 -7.56 -3.66
C ILE A 83 9.79 -7.21 -2.20
N GLY A 84 8.86 -6.59 -1.47
CA GLY A 84 9.00 -6.31 -0.04
C GLY A 84 9.24 -7.57 0.80
N TRP A 85 8.48 -8.62 0.56
CA TRP A 85 8.69 -9.91 1.21
C TRP A 85 10.09 -10.47 1.00
N LYS A 86 10.61 -10.35 -0.20
CA LYS A 86 11.96 -10.82 -0.53
C LYS A 86 13.06 -9.82 -0.20
N SER A 87 12.73 -8.63 0.29
CA SER A 87 13.70 -7.57 0.52
C SER A 87 14.73 -7.97 1.57
N THR A 88 16.00 -7.78 1.23
CA THR A 88 17.17 -7.98 2.11
C THR A 88 18.11 -6.78 2.07
N SER A 89 17.76 -5.75 1.32
CA SER A 89 18.57 -4.55 1.14
C SER A 89 17.70 -3.31 0.96
N VAL A 90 18.26 -2.16 1.25
CA VAL A 90 17.60 -0.85 1.04
C VAL A 90 17.22 -0.64 -0.43
N ALA A 91 18.03 -1.13 -1.38
CA ALA A 91 17.72 -1.04 -2.80
C ALA A 91 16.43 -1.79 -3.16
N MET A 92 16.19 -2.97 -2.57
CA MET A 92 14.95 -3.73 -2.78
C MET A 92 13.73 -3.02 -2.15
N VAL A 93 13.92 -2.34 -1.02
CA VAL A 93 12.87 -1.50 -0.41
C VAL A 93 12.50 -0.35 -1.35
N TRP A 94 13.46 0.31 -1.95
CA TRP A 94 13.19 1.34 -2.95
C TRP A 94 12.46 0.80 -4.18
N ALA A 95 12.82 -0.39 -4.66
CA ALA A 95 12.12 -1.08 -5.74
C ALA A 95 10.66 -1.39 -5.35
N MET A 96 10.42 -1.90 -4.13
CA MET A 96 9.07 -2.09 -3.58
C MET A 96 8.28 -0.78 -3.60
N ILE A 97 8.84 0.29 -3.04
CA ILE A 97 8.18 1.61 -2.96
C ILE A 97 7.81 2.11 -4.36
N ALA A 98 8.72 2.01 -5.32
CA ALA A 98 8.47 2.45 -6.70
C ALA A 98 7.32 1.66 -7.34
N VAL A 99 7.35 0.33 -7.27
CA VAL A 99 6.34 -0.54 -7.89
C VAL A 99 4.97 -0.38 -7.20
N VAL A 100 4.92 -0.32 -5.87
CA VAL A 100 3.68 -0.07 -5.12
C VAL A 100 3.10 1.29 -5.46
N SER A 101 3.93 2.33 -5.56
CA SER A 101 3.47 3.68 -5.88
C SER A 101 2.90 3.78 -7.30
N ILE A 102 3.54 3.14 -8.28
CA ILE A 102 3.00 3.06 -9.65
C ILE A 102 1.67 2.29 -9.66
N GLY A 103 1.60 1.16 -8.95
CA GLY A 103 0.36 0.39 -8.81
C GLY A 103 -0.78 1.21 -8.20
N THR A 104 -0.49 1.95 -7.12
CA THR A 104 -1.46 2.83 -6.48
C THR A 104 -1.87 4.00 -7.39
N ALA A 105 -0.97 4.52 -8.22
CA ALA A 105 -1.26 5.55 -9.21
C ALA A 105 -2.36 5.10 -10.18
N PHE A 106 -2.24 3.89 -10.71
CA PHE A 106 -3.23 3.33 -11.61
C PHE A 106 -4.53 2.93 -10.90
N PHE A 107 -4.46 2.48 -9.66
CA PHE A 107 -5.62 2.05 -8.90
C PHE A 107 -6.49 3.20 -8.40
N LYS A 108 -5.92 4.13 -7.63
CA LYS A 108 -6.69 5.15 -6.89
C LYS A 108 -7.48 6.11 -7.77
N GLY A 109 -6.83 6.75 -8.72
CA GLY A 109 -7.46 7.74 -9.57
C GLY A 109 -8.57 7.14 -10.41
N ASN A 110 -8.33 5.96 -10.95
CA ASN A 110 -9.27 5.29 -11.84
C ASN A 110 -10.45 4.64 -11.11
N LEU A 111 -10.27 4.16 -9.88
CA LEU A 111 -11.38 3.61 -9.09
C LEU A 111 -12.40 4.69 -8.71
N ALA A 112 -11.94 5.88 -8.34
CA ALA A 112 -12.82 7.03 -8.09
C ALA A 112 -13.59 7.44 -9.35
N ALA A 113 -12.92 7.47 -10.51
CA ALA A 113 -13.55 7.76 -11.79
C ALA A 113 -14.61 6.70 -12.19
N ILE A 114 -14.36 5.41 -11.90
CA ILE A 114 -15.35 4.35 -12.13
C ILE A 114 -16.59 4.59 -11.26
N ILE A 115 -16.43 4.89 -9.98
CA ILE A 115 -17.56 5.16 -9.07
C ILE A 115 -18.35 6.37 -9.53
N GLY A 116 -17.67 7.45 -9.92
CA GLY A 116 -18.31 8.65 -10.44
C GLY A 116 -19.12 8.44 -11.72
N ARG A 117 -18.80 7.40 -12.51
CA ARG A 117 -19.53 7.06 -13.75
C ARG A 117 -20.65 6.02 -13.54
N LEU A 118 -20.79 5.46 -12.34
CA LEU A 118 -21.79 4.43 -12.04
C LEU A 118 -23.16 5.01 -11.65
N PHE A 119 -23.18 6.27 -11.22
CA PHE A 119 -24.39 6.90 -10.68
C PHE A 119 -24.56 8.27 -11.32
N ASP A 120 -25.74 8.50 -11.93
CA ASP A 120 -26.11 9.80 -12.52
C ASP A 120 -26.74 10.73 -11.49
N ASP A 121 -27.35 10.19 -10.42
CA ASP A 121 -27.97 10.97 -9.35
C ASP A 121 -26.90 11.36 -8.32
N GLN A 122 -26.79 12.67 -8.08
CA GLN A 122 -25.81 13.25 -7.16
C GLN A 122 -26.00 12.76 -5.71
N SER A 123 -27.22 12.55 -5.25
CA SER A 123 -27.51 12.08 -3.89
C SER A 123 -27.04 10.64 -3.68
N VAL A 124 -27.19 9.79 -4.70
CA VAL A 124 -26.70 8.42 -4.71
C VAL A 124 -25.19 8.39 -4.80
N LEU A 125 -24.59 9.26 -5.59
CA LEU A 125 -23.13 9.38 -5.72
C LEU A 125 -22.49 9.80 -4.40
N ASP A 126 -23.03 10.77 -3.71
CA ASP A 126 -22.54 11.23 -2.39
C ASP A 126 -22.63 10.10 -1.35
N SER A 127 -23.72 9.32 -1.37
CA SER A 127 -23.87 8.13 -0.54
C SER A 127 -22.85 7.05 -0.88
N ALA A 128 -22.58 6.82 -2.15
CA ALA A 128 -21.58 5.84 -2.61
C ALA A 128 -20.16 6.22 -2.15
N PHE A 129 -19.78 7.49 -2.24
CA PHE A 129 -18.49 7.96 -1.73
C PHE A 129 -18.41 7.89 -0.20
N SER A 130 -19.50 8.17 0.52
CA SER A 130 -19.55 8.02 1.99
C SER A 130 -19.35 6.56 2.43
N ILE A 131 -20.01 5.62 1.75
CA ILE A 131 -19.82 4.20 1.97
C ILE A 131 -18.37 3.79 1.63
N GLN A 132 -17.83 4.25 0.50
CA GLN A 132 -16.45 3.98 0.13
C GLN A 132 -15.48 4.46 1.22
N TYR A 133 -15.68 5.66 1.76
CA TYR A 133 -14.85 6.19 2.83
C TYR A 133 -14.91 5.35 4.11
N SER A 134 -16.08 4.82 4.44
CA SER A 134 -16.23 3.89 5.56
C SER A 134 -15.41 2.60 5.34
N PHE A 135 -15.41 2.05 4.14
CA PHE A 135 -14.59 0.90 3.77
C PHE A 135 -13.08 1.20 3.81
N VAL A 136 -12.66 2.41 3.47
CA VAL A 136 -11.28 2.89 3.64
C VAL A 136 -10.86 2.86 5.10
N ASN A 137 -11.69 3.36 6.01
CA ASN A 137 -11.39 3.40 7.43
C ASN A 137 -11.35 1.99 8.04
N ILE A 138 -12.24 1.10 7.64
CA ILE A 138 -12.23 -0.32 8.04
C ILE A 138 -10.90 -0.97 7.62
N GLY A 139 -10.50 -0.82 6.36
CA GLY A 139 -9.23 -1.36 5.86
C GLY A 139 -8.02 -0.81 6.61
N SER A 140 -8.01 0.49 6.87
CA SER A 140 -6.92 1.16 7.58
C SER A 140 -6.78 0.69 9.03
N PHE A 141 -7.90 0.57 9.74
CA PHE A 141 -7.94 0.11 11.12
C PHE A 141 -7.45 -1.33 11.26
N PHE A 142 -8.06 -2.25 10.50
CA PHE A 142 -7.70 -3.66 10.58
C PHE A 142 -6.30 -3.93 10.00
N GLY A 143 -5.87 -3.21 8.98
CA GLY A 143 -4.52 -3.32 8.42
C GLY A 143 -3.44 -3.06 9.45
N SER A 144 -3.50 -1.93 10.13
CA SER A 144 -2.52 -1.58 11.17
C SER A 144 -2.54 -2.55 12.35
N MET A 145 -3.73 -2.94 12.81
CA MET A 145 -3.90 -3.82 13.96
C MET A 145 -3.41 -5.25 13.66
N ILE A 146 -3.88 -5.84 12.56
CA ILE A 146 -3.58 -7.24 12.23
C ILE A 146 -2.11 -7.39 11.85
N CYS A 147 -1.58 -6.52 11.00
CA CYS A 147 -0.17 -6.56 10.62
C CYS A 147 0.75 -6.35 11.83
N GLY A 148 0.36 -5.47 12.78
CA GLY A 148 1.08 -5.27 14.04
C GLY A 148 1.16 -6.53 14.89
N VAL A 149 0.08 -7.30 14.98
CA VAL A 149 0.05 -8.57 15.72
C VAL A 149 0.85 -9.67 14.98
N LEU A 150 0.72 -9.73 13.66
CA LEU A 150 1.33 -10.79 12.86
C LEU A 150 2.86 -10.77 12.91
N TYR A 151 3.50 -9.60 12.80
CA TYR A 151 4.96 -9.54 12.81
C TYR A 151 5.57 -9.89 14.17
N MET A 152 4.85 -9.61 15.25
CA MET A 152 5.34 -9.86 16.62
C MET A 152 5.09 -11.30 17.08
N ASN A 153 3.94 -11.89 16.70
CA ASN A 153 3.49 -13.15 17.31
C ASN A 153 3.50 -14.33 16.31
N GLN A 154 2.91 -14.16 15.13
CA GLN A 154 2.70 -15.29 14.21
C GLN A 154 3.91 -15.58 13.32
N PHE A 155 4.59 -14.55 12.89
CA PHE A 155 5.74 -14.68 12.00
C PHE A 155 7.09 -14.51 12.69
N ALA A 156 7.09 -14.16 13.97
CA ALA A 156 8.32 -14.11 14.77
C ALA A 156 8.83 -15.54 15.08
N LYS A 157 10.14 -15.73 14.96
CA LYS A 157 10.83 -16.98 15.33
C LYS A 157 11.94 -16.66 16.32
N GLY A 158 11.67 -16.86 17.60
CA GLY A 158 12.58 -16.44 18.68
C GLY A 158 12.72 -14.93 18.72
N GLU A 159 13.95 -14.42 18.59
CA GLU A 159 14.24 -12.98 18.57
C GLU A 159 14.03 -12.33 17.18
N VAL A 160 13.82 -13.13 16.11
CA VAL A 160 13.66 -12.63 14.75
C VAL A 160 12.19 -12.31 14.50
N LEU A 161 11.90 -11.04 14.22
CA LEU A 161 10.56 -10.53 13.93
C LEU A 161 10.14 -10.80 12.48
N GLY A 162 8.86 -10.98 12.28
CA GLY A 162 8.29 -11.40 10.99
C GLY A 162 7.98 -10.26 10.01
N PHE A 163 8.79 -9.21 9.94
CA PHE A 163 8.51 -8.03 9.10
C PHE A 163 8.25 -8.37 7.63
N ARG A 164 9.12 -9.17 7.03
CA ARG A 164 9.03 -9.50 5.60
C ARG A 164 7.78 -10.32 5.27
N GLN A 165 7.40 -11.24 6.14
CA GLN A 165 6.23 -12.09 5.95
C GLN A 165 4.93 -11.28 5.92
N VAL A 166 4.87 -10.17 6.66
CA VAL A 166 3.70 -9.31 6.67
C VAL A 166 3.49 -8.56 5.35
N PHE A 167 4.55 -8.32 4.56
CA PHE A 167 4.36 -7.75 3.22
C PHE A 167 3.59 -8.65 2.25
N LEU A 168 3.39 -9.94 2.57
CA LEU A 168 2.54 -10.85 1.79
C LEU A 168 1.07 -10.82 2.20
N PHE A 169 0.75 -10.23 3.31
CA PHE A 169 -0.62 -10.17 3.87
C PHE A 169 -1.36 -8.93 3.40
#